data_575411c6c354bb9941188902802a1105
#
_entry.id   575411c6c354bb9941188902802a1105
#
_cell.length_a   1.000
_cell.length_b   1.000
_cell.length_c   1.000
_cell.angle_alpha   90.00
_cell.angle_beta   90.00
_cell.angle_gamma   90.00
#
_symmetry.space_group_name_H-M   'P 1'
#
loop_
_entity.id
_entity.type
_entity.pdbx_description
1 polymer ?
#
loop_
_entity_poly.entity_id
_entity_poly.type
_entity_poly.pdbx_seq_one_letter_code
_entity_poly.pdbx_strand_id
1 'polypeptide(L)'
;MTAAALPLVIQGGMGVAVSNWRLARAVSAAGQLGVVSGTGIDSVFVRRLQDGDPLGAVRRALEHFPRPDIAAEILRRYFKPGGRAPHEPYRVLPMYKQAVSALRDQVTIAANFVEVWLAKEGHSGTVGINLLTKVQMPTLASLYGAMLAGVDVVLMGAGIPREIPGALDALAVHAPATLRFDVEGQPSDQPLTLRFDPSAHGMSEAPITRPKFFGIVAAHTLATTLAR
;
A
#
# COMPACT_ATOMS: atom_id res chain seq x y z
N MET A 1 29.46 3.62 -6.20
CA MET A 1 27.99 3.81 -6.36
C MET A 1 27.72 5.31 -6.22
N THR A 2 27.40 6.00 -7.31
CA THR A 2 26.96 7.40 -7.26
C THR A 2 25.65 7.45 -6.48
N ALA A 3 25.59 8.30 -5.46
CA ALA A 3 24.33 8.56 -4.74
C ALA A 3 23.29 9.01 -5.79
N ALA A 4 22.20 8.25 -5.91
CA ALA A 4 21.12 8.65 -6.79
C ALA A 4 20.65 10.05 -6.38
N ALA A 5 20.67 10.99 -7.32
CA ALA A 5 20.23 12.36 -7.05
C ALA A 5 18.82 12.35 -6.48
N LEU A 6 18.61 13.13 -5.42
CA LEU A 6 17.26 13.31 -4.85
C LEU A 6 16.36 14.00 -5.88
N PRO A 7 15.08 13.65 -5.98
CA PRO A 7 14.15 14.33 -6.88
C PRO A 7 14.02 15.81 -6.48
N LEU A 8 13.94 16.69 -7.48
CA LEU A 8 13.69 18.12 -7.24
C LEU A 8 12.26 18.39 -6.78
N VAL A 9 11.33 17.56 -7.25
CA VAL A 9 9.91 17.66 -6.93
C VAL A 9 9.42 16.33 -6.38
N ILE A 10 8.68 16.38 -5.28
CA ILE A 10 7.98 15.23 -4.68
C ILE A 10 6.49 15.54 -4.73
N GLN A 11 5.75 14.79 -5.51
CA GLN A 11 4.28 14.84 -5.45
C GLN A 11 3.84 14.06 -4.21
N GLY A 12 3.11 14.72 -3.31
CA GLY A 12 2.95 14.29 -1.92
C GLY A 12 2.15 13.00 -1.68
N GLY A 13 1.45 12.47 -2.67
CA GLY A 13 0.69 11.22 -2.51
C GLY A 13 -0.52 11.35 -1.58
N MET A 14 -1.09 12.54 -1.45
CA MET A 14 -2.20 12.83 -0.54
C MET A 14 -3.54 12.73 -1.25
N GLY A 15 -4.54 12.19 -0.54
CA GLY A 15 -5.90 12.03 -1.06
C GLY A 15 -6.07 10.76 -1.91
N VAL A 16 -6.73 9.74 -1.31
CA VAL A 16 -7.06 8.49 -2.00
C VAL A 16 -7.91 8.77 -3.25
N ALA A 17 -7.62 8.07 -4.33
CA ALA A 17 -8.19 8.25 -5.67
C ALA A 17 -7.86 9.60 -6.37
N VAL A 18 -7.36 10.62 -5.66
CA VAL A 18 -6.84 11.87 -6.24
C VAL A 18 -5.38 11.67 -6.64
N SER A 19 -4.50 11.37 -5.69
CA SER A 19 -3.12 10.92 -5.94
C SER A 19 -3.12 9.45 -6.37
N ASN A 20 -3.68 9.20 -7.53
CA ASN A 20 -3.80 7.86 -8.10
C ASN A 20 -2.58 7.51 -8.97
N TRP A 21 -2.55 6.27 -9.44
CA TRP A 21 -1.46 5.77 -10.28
C TRP A 21 -1.21 6.61 -11.55
N ARG A 22 -2.24 7.25 -12.14
CA ARG A 22 -2.06 8.08 -13.35
C ARG A 22 -1.24 9.32 -13.05
N LEU A 23 -1.56 10.01 -11.95
CA LEU A 23 -0.82 11.18 -11.51
C LEU A 23 0.62 10.81 -11.14
N ALA A 24 0.78 9.77 -10.31
CA ALA A 24 2.10 9.30 -9.91
C ALA A 24 2.96 8.88 -11.11
N ARG A 25 2.39 8.14 -12.06
CA ARG A 25 3.05 7.74 -13.31
C ARG A 25 3.53 8.95 -14.13
N ALA A 26 2.67 9.95 -14.31
CA ALA A 26 3.03 11.15 -15.07
C ALA A 26 4.20 11.91 -14.44
N VAL A 27 4.19 12.05 -13.10
CA VAL A 27 5.27 12.71 -12.36
C VAL A 27 6.56 11.89 -12.41
N SER A 28 6.47 10.56 -12.24
CA SER A 28 7.64 9.67 -12.27
C SER A 28 8.25 9.58 -13.67
N ALA A 29 7.43 9.52 -14.71
CA ALA A 29 7.91 9.55 -16.11
C ALA A 29 8.60 10.86 -16.46
N ALA A 30 8.27 11.97 -15.79
CA ALA A 30 8.96 13.25 -15.89
C ALA A 30 10.26 13.33 -15.05
N GLY A 31 10.73 12.21 -14.48
CA GLY A 31 11.98 12.13 -13.72
C GLY A 31 11.86 12.66 -12.29
N GLN A 32 10.66 12.84 -11.77
CA GLN A 32 10.41 13.30 -10.40
C GLN A 32 9.86 12.16 -9.53
N LEU A 33 9.63 12.39 -8.25
CA LEU A 33 9.02 11.38 -7.37
C LEU A 33 7.49 11.48 -7.42
N GLY A 34 6.87 10.59 -8.19
CA GLY A 34 5.43 10.39 -8.21
C GLY A 34 4.98 9.45 -7.10
N VAL A 35 3.97 9.84 -6.33
CA VAL A 35 3.56 9.12 -5.13
C VAL A 35 2.07 8.78 -5.17
N VAL A 36 1.72 7.52 -5.02
CA VAL A 36 0.32 7.09 -4.89
C VAL A 36 -0.16 7.20 -3.45
N SER A 37 -1.45 7.42 -3.25
CA SER A 37 -2.08 7.37 -1.93
C SER A 37 -2.55 5.95 -1.63
N GLY A 38 -1.90 5.27 -0.67
CA GLY A 38 -2.17 3.86 -0.35
C GLY A 38 -3.26 3.65 0.70
N THR A 39 -3.43 4.60 1.64
CA THR A 39 -4.42 4.44 2.71
C THR A 39 -5.85 4.47 2.15
N GLY A 40 -6.59 3.38 2.36
CA GLY A 40 -7.98 3.24 1.88
C GLY A 40 -8.13 2.94 0.39
N ILE A 41 -7.03 2.69 -0.32
CA ILE A 41 -7.05 2.38 -1.76
C ILE A 41 -7.81 1.08 -2.07
N ASP A 42 -7.89 0.15 -1.13
CA ASP A 42 -8.63 -1.09 -1.23
C ASP A 42 -10.13 -0.87 -1.51
N SER A 43 -10.74 0.13 -0.89
CA SER A 43 -12.12 0.52 -1.17
C SER A 43 -12.30 1.07 -2.59
N VAL A 44 -11.33 1.84 -3.07
CA VAL A 44 -11.31 2.35 -4.46
C VAL A 44 -11.10 1.21 -5.45
N PHE A 45 -10.17 0.32 -5.16
CA PHE A 45 -9.84 -0.84 -5.96
C PHE A 45 -11.07 -1.73 -6.23
N VAL A 46 -11.79 -2.14 -5.18
CA VAL A 46 -12.98 -2.99 -5.36
C VAL A 46 -14.14 -2.25 -6.03
N ARG A 47 -14.23 -0.92 -5.90
CA ARG A 47 -15.20 -0.12 -6.63
C ARG A 47 -14.89 -0.02 -8.11
N ARG A 48 -13.61 0.18 -8.48
CA ARG A 48 -13.17 0.15 -9.88
C ARG A 48 -13.53 -1.16 -10.58
N LEU A 49 -13.37 -2.30 -9.88
CA LEU A 49 -13.78 -3.61 -10.39
C LEU A 49 -15.31 -3.70 -10.58
N GLN A 50 -16.08 -3.20 -9.62
CA GLN A 50 -17.54 -3.20 -9.69
C GLN A 50 -18.11 -2.22 -10.74
N ASP A 51 -17.37 -1.15 -11.03
CA ASP A 51 -17.68 -0.23 -12.13
C ASP A 51 -17.23 -0.79 -13.51
N GLY A 52 -16.77 -2.06 -13.54
CA GLY A 52 -16.47 -2.79 -14.77
C GLY A 52 -15.03 -2.67 -15.24
N ASP A 53 -14.17 -1.90 -14.56
CA ASP A 53 -12.78 -1.65 -14.99
C ASP A 53 -12.70 -1.37 -16.52
N PRO A 54 -13.35 -0.31 -17.03
CA PRO A 54 -13.67 -0.14 -18.46
C PRO A 54 -12.44 -0.11 -19.36
N LEU A 55 -11.27 0.30 -18.84
CA LEU A 55 -10.00 0.29 -19.57
C LEU A 55 -9.15 -0.97 -19.29
N GLY A 56 -9.66 -1.90 -18.47
CA GLY A 56 -8.96 -3.13 -18.11
C GLY A 56 -7.68 -2.92 -17.28
N ALA A 57 -7.44 -1.71 -16.75
CA ALA A 57 -6.19 -1.40 -16.08
C ALA A 57 -5.97 -2.22 -14.81
N VAL A 58 -7.02 -2.37 -13.98
CA VAL A 58 -6.94 -3.14 -12.74
C VAL A 58 -6.71 -4.63 -13.05
N ARG A 59 -7.43 -5.20 -14.01
CA ARG A 59 -7.28 -6.61 -14.42
C ARG A 59 -5.91 -6.87 -15.00
N ARG A 60 -5.39 -5.99 -15.87
CA ARG A 60 -4.03 -6.10 -16.42
C ARG A 60 -2.97 -6.11 -15.32
N ALA A 61 -3.09 -5.25 -14.31
CA ALA A 61 -2.15 -5.25 -13.18
C ALA A 61 -2.27 -6.54 -12.34
N LEU A 62 -3.49 -7.06 -12.16
CA LEU A 62 -3.71 -8.33 -11.44
C LEU A 62 -3.13 -9.55 -12.16
N GLU A 63 -2.97 -9.53 -13.48
CA GLU A 63 -2.26 -10.58 -14.24
C GLU A 63 -0.79 -10.71 -13.82
N HIS A 64 -0.20 -9.63 -13.26
CA HIS A 64 1.18 -9.61 -12.75
C HIS A 64 1.27 -9.80 -11.23
N PHE A 65 0.13 -10.00 -10.56
CA PHE A 65 0.11 -10.23 -9.12
C PHE A 65 0.67 -11.63 -8.80
N PRO A 66 1.59 -11.77 -7.81
CA PRO A 66 2.31 -13.03 -7.56
C PRO A 66 1.43 -14.24 -7.22
N ARG A 67 0.16 -13.99 -6.84
CA ARG A 67 -0.79 -15.04 -6.46
C ARG A 67 -2.03 -15.00 -7.37
N PRO A 68 -1.98 -15.72 -8.50
CA PRO A 68 -3.09 -15.76 -9.47
C PRO A 68 -4.40 -16.28 -8.88
N ASP A 69 -4.33 -17.19 -7.92
CA ASP A 69 -5.49 -17.73 -7.20
C ASP A 69 -6.19 -16.67 -6.34
N ILE A 70 -5.42 -15.81 -5.65
CA ILE A 70 -5.96 -14.68 -4.90
C ILE A 70 -6.55 -13.65 -5.86
N ALA A 71 -5.87 -13.34 -6.96
CA ALA A 71 -6.38 -12.43 -7.99
C ALA A 71 -7.71 -12.93 -8.58
N ALA A 72 -7.79 -14.23 -8.91
CA ALA A 72 -9.01 -14.85 -9.41
C ALA A 72 -10.17 -14.77 -8.41
N GLU A 73 -9.91 -15.04 -7.12
CA GLU A 73 -10.94 -14.94 -6.08
C GLU A 73 -11.43 -13.48 -5.88
N ILE A 74 -10.53 -12.50 -5.95
CA ILE A 74 -10.89 -11.08 -5.90
C ILE A 74 -11.77 -10.70 -7.10
N LEU A 75 -11.38 -11.11 -8.30
CA LEU A 75 -12.16 -10.86 -9.51
C LEU A 75 -13.53 -11.54 -9.43
N ARG A 76 -13.59 -12.80 -9.02
CA ARG A 76 -14.87 -13.53 -8.83
C ARG A 76 -15.82 -12.80 -7.87
N ARG A 77 -15.28 -12.16 -6.84
CA ARG A 77 -16.07 -11.46 -5.80
C ARG A 77 -16.52 -10.06 -6.20
N TYR A 78 -15.66 -9.32 -6.87
CA TYR A 78 -15.83 -7.87 -7.03
C TYR A 78 -15.90 -7.41 -8.49
N PHE A 79 -15.39 -8.15 -9.44
CA PHE A 79 -15.48 -7.73 -10.84
C PHE A 79 -16.89 -7.95 -11.38
N LYS A 80 -17.45 -6.90 -11.98
CA LYS A 80 -18.74 -6.93 -12.64
C LYS A 80 -18.57 -6.55 -14.11
N PRO A 81 -18.63 -7.52 -15.05
CA PRO A 81 -18.57 -7.21 -16.48
C PRO A 81 -19.64 -6.19 -16.87
N GLY A 82 -19.25 -5.15 -17.59
CA GLY A 82 -20.16 -4.06 -17.97
C GLY A 82 -20.46 -3.04 -16.86
N GLY A 83 -19.97 -3.27 -15.66
CA GLY A 83 -20.20 -2.39 -14.52
C GLY A 83 -21.52 -2.61 -13.79
N ARG A 84 -21.66 -2.01 -12.63
CA ARG A 84 -22.91 -1.99 -11.84
C ARG A 84 -23.92 -1.01 -12.44
N ALA A 85 -25.20 -1.25 -12.21
CA ALA A 85 -26.25 -0.29 -12.56
C ALA A 85 -26.11 1.03 -11.72
N PRO A 86 -26.52 2.18 -12.23
CA PRO A 86 -26.32 3.47 -11.56
C PRO A 86 -26.84 3.52 -10.11
N HIS A 87 -27.94 2.83 -9.81
CA HIS A 87 -28.56 2.80 -8.48
C HIS A 87 -28.21 1.57 -7.65
N GLU A 88 -27.41 0.67 -8.19
CA GLU A 88 -26.96 -0.51 -7.46
C GLU A 88 -25.89 -0.12 -6.43
N PRO A 89 -26.05 -0.48 -5.14
CA PRO A 89 -25.05 -0.17 -4.13
C PRO A 89 -23.76 -0.99 -4.37
N TYR A 90 -22.63 -0.41 -3.99
CA TYR A 90 -21.38 -1.17 -4.00
C TYR A 90 -21.40 -2.29 -2.95
N ARG A 91 -20.90 -3.43 -3.33
CA ARG A 91 -20.51 -4.47 -2.39
C ARG A 91 -19.30 -3.96 -1.60
N VAL A 92 -19.50 -3.69 -0.32
CA VAL A 92 -18.45 -3.14 0.55
C VAL A 92 -17.47 -4.21 1.02
N LEU A 93 -16.26 -3.78 1.36
CA LEU A 93 -15.30 -4.63 2.05
C LEU A 93 -15.73 -4.85 3.51
N PRO A 94 -15.47 -6.03 4.08
CA PRO A 94 -15.62 -6.24 5.51
C PRO A 94 -14.78 -5.21 6.30
N MET A 95 -15.34 -4.71 7.39
CA MET A 95 -14.60 -3.84 8.32
C MET A 95 -13.39 -4.58 8.89
N TYR A 96 -12.31 -3.85 9.13
CA TYR A 96 -11.19 -4.38 9.91
C TYR A 96 -11.65 -4.71 11.32
N LYS A 97 -11.20 -5.83 11.83
CA LYS A 97 -11.36 -6.29 13.21
C LYS A 97 -9.99 -6.63 13.75
N GLN A 98 -9.85 -6.77 15.05
CA GLN A 98 -8.59 -7.16 15.68
C GLN A 98 -8.02 -8.47 15.07
N ALA A 99 -8.89 -9.46 14.83
CA ALA A 99 -8.55 -10.61 14.01
C ALA A 99 -8.94 -10.32 12.55
N VAL A 100 -7.96 -10.00 11.72
CA VAL A 100 -8.18 -9.70 10.31
C VAL A 100 -8.42 -10.99 9.53
N SER A 101 -9.42 -11.02 8.66
CA SER A 101 -9.64 -12.18 7.79
C SER A 101 -8.60 -12.20 6.66
N ALA A 102 -8.17 -13.40 6.25
CA ALA A 102 -7.23 -13.57 5.17
C ALA A 102 -7.65 -12.82 3.89
N LEU A 103 -8.94 -12.90 3.53
CA LEU A 103 -9.46 -12.16 2.39
C LEU A 103 -9.28 -10.65 2.51
N ARG A 104 -9.46 -10.10 3.74
CA ARG A 104 -9.33 -8.65 3.95
C ARG A 104 -7.90 -8.17 3.70
N ASP A 105 -6.92 -8.91 4.20
CA ASP A 105 -5.50 -8.66 3.92
C ASP A 105 -5.17 -8.86 2.45
N GLN A 106 -5.62 -9.95 1.83
CA GLN A 106 -5.39 -10.24 0.43
C GLN A 106 -5.89 -9.12 -0.50
N VAL A 107 -7.08 -8.58 -0.23
CA VAL A 107 -7.61 -7.43 -0.99
C VAL A 107 -6.75 -6.18 -0.77
N THR A 108 -6.29 -5.93 0.45
CA THR A 108 -5.43 -4.77 0.76
C THR A 108 -4.07 -4.90 0.08
N ILE A 109 -3.46 -6.08 0.11
CA ILE A 109 -2.21 -6.37 -0.61
C ILE A 109 -2.38 -6.12 -2.11
N ALA A 110 -3.40 -6.75 -2.72
CA ALA A 110 -3.66 -6.62 -4.15
C ALA A 110 -3.96 -5.18 -4.58
N ALA A 111 -4.70 -4.42 -3.78
CA ALA A 111 -5.03 -3.03 -4.07
C ALA A 111 -3.79 -2.12 -4.12
N ASN A 112 -2.90 -2.26 -3.13
CA ASN A 112 -1.67 -1.49 -3.08
C ASN A 112 -0.67 -1.96 -4.15
N PHE A 113 -0.61 -3.26 -4.43
CA PHE A 113 0.15 -3.80 -5.57
C PHE A 113 -0.31 -3.16 -6.88
N VAL A 114 -1.59 -3.23 -7.19
CA VAL A 114 -2.15 -2.71 -8.45
C VAL A 114 -1.88 -1.22 -8.62
N GLU A 115 -2.08 -0.41 -7.56
CA GLU A 115 -1.88 1.04 -7.65
C GLU A 115 -0.41 1.39 -7.92
N VAL A 116 0.54 0.71 -7.27
CA VAL A 116 1.97 0.92 -7.49
C VAL A 116 2.41 0.35 -8.83
N TRP A 117 1.98 -0.86 -9.19
CA TRP A 117 2.34 -1.50 -10.46
C TRP A 117 1.93 -0.63 -11.66
N LEU A 118 0.69 -0.13 -11.66
CA LEU A 118 0.20 0.78 -12.69
C LEU A 118 0.97 2.11 -12.73
N ALA A 119 1.38 2.60 -11.57
CA ALA A 119 2.20 3.81 -11.49
C ALA A 119 3.61 3.59 -12.08
N LYS A 120 4.15 2.37 -12.00
CA LYS A 120 5.48 2.00 -12.54
C LYS A 120 5.44 1.52 -13.99
N GLU A 121 4.27 1.26 -14.54
CA GLU A 121 4.12 0.68 -15.88
C GLU A 121 4.70 1.57 -16.97
N GLY A 122 5.64 1.02 -17.78
CA GLY A 122 6.15 1.65 -19.01
C GLY A 122 7.22 2.75 -18.82
N HIS A 123 7.81 2.87 -17.63
CA HIS A 123 8.94 3.76 -17.37
C HIS A 123 9.82 3.25 -16.21
N SER A 124 11.02 3.82 -16.08
CA SER A 124 11.99 3.52 -15.01
C SER A 124 12.06 4.58 -13.91
N GLY A 125 11.15 5.55 -13.91
CA GLY A 125 11.11 6.64 -12.93
C GLY A 125 10.74 6.14 -11.53
N THR A 126 11.11 6.91 -10.51
CA THR A 126 10.90 6.57 -9.09
C THR A 126 9.45 6.73 -8.71
N VAL A 127 8.86 5.71 -8.09
CA VAL A 127 7.47 5.71 -7.59
C VAL A 127 7.46 5.51 -6.09
N GLY A 128 6.69 6.36 -5.40
CA GLY A 128 6.44 6.23 -3.95
C GLY A 128 5.00 5.87 -3.62
N ILE A 129 4.80 5.50 -2.37
CA ILE A 129 3.49 5.33 -1.75
C ILE A 129 3.42 6.12 -0.46
N ASN A 130 2.30 6.83 -0.24
CA ASN A 130 2.04 7.54 1.02
C ASN A 130 0.98 6.81 1.83
N LEU A 131 1.29 6.56 3.11
CA LEU A 131 0.40 5.92 4.07
C LEU A 131 0.26 6.80 5.33
N LEU A 132 -0.92 6.76 5.94
CA LEU A 132 -1.19 7.47 7.18
C LEU A 132 -0.89 6.56 8.39
N THR A 133 0.02 6.98 9.25
CA THR A 133 0.36 6.26 10.50
C THR A 133 -0.87 6.04 11.41
N LYS A 134 -1.83 6.96 11.39
CA LYS A 134 -3.07 6.87 12.19
C LYS A 134 -4.00 5.73 11.76
N VAL A 135 -3.94 5.29 10.51
CA VAL A 135 -4.78 4.20 10.00
C VAL A 135 -3.97 2.92 10.10
N GLN A 136 -3.90 2.38 11.30
CA GLN A 136 -2.93 1.36 11.70
C GLN A 136 -3.20 -0.02 11.08
N MET A 137 -4.45 -0.49 11.13
CA MET A 137 -4.80 -1.89 10.83
C MET A 137 -4.41 -2.38 9.42
N PRO A 138 -4.56 -1.60 8.33
CA PRO A 138 -4.16 -2.03 7.00
C PRO A 138 -2.67 -1.83 6.69
N THR A 139 -1.90 -1.19 7.58
CA THR A 139 -0.56 -0.68 7.27
C THR A 139 0.39 -1.77 6.75
N LEU A 140 0.53 -2.89 7.48
CA LEU A 140 1.47 -3.96 7.09
C LEU A 140 1.10 -4.62 5.76
N ALA A 141 -0.17 -4.93 5.55
CA ALA A 141 -0.67 -5.48 4.30
C ALA A 141 -0.50 -4.49 3.12
N SER A 142 -0.71 -3.19 3.38
CA SER A 142 -0.52 -2.12 2.38
C SER A 142 0.95 -1.98 1.98
N LEU A 143 1.87 -1.95 2.96
CA LEU A 143 3.31 -1.91 2.72
C LEU A 143 3.75 -3.11 1.90
N TYR A 144 3.31 -4.31 2.30
CA TYR A 144 3.69 -5.53 1.62
C TYR A 144 3.22 -5.57 0.16
N GLY A 145 1.96 -5.18 -0.11
CA GLY A 145 1.44 -5.09 -1.46
C GLY A 145 2.20 -4.10 -2.34
N ALA A 146 2.56 -2.94 -1.81
CA ALA A 146 3.37 -1.94 -2.51
C ALA A 146 4.80 -2.47 -2.79
N MET A 147 5.41 -3.19 -1.84
CA MET A 147 6.74 -3.78 -1.99
C MET A 147 6.76 -4.88 -3.05
N LEU A 148 5.74 -5.72 -3.12
CA LEU A 148 5.57 -6.73 -4.19
C LEU A 148 5.52 -6.10 -5.59
N ALA A 149 5.01 -4.89 -5.72
CA ALA A 149 5.00 -4.12 -6.97
C ALA A 149 6.31 -3.33 -7.21
N GLY A 150 7.30 -3.46 -6.32
CA GLY A 150 8.60 -2.80 -6.43
C GLY A 150 8.54 -1.30 -6.18
N VAL A 151 7.76 -0.83 -5.21
CA VAL A 151 7.76 0.58 -4.78
C VAL A 151 9.16 1.03 -4.36
N ASP A 152 9.58 2.23 -4.78
CA ASP A 152 10.93 2.72 -4.49
C ASP A 152 11.01 3.49 -3.16
N VAL A 153 9.94 4.16 -2.78
CA VAL A 153 9.88 5.02 -1.59
C VAL A 153 8.57 4.86 -0.85
N VAL A 154 8.64 4.68 0.46
CA VAL A 154 7.47 4.75 1.36
C VAL A 154 7.52 6.08 2.11
N LEU A 155 6.45 6.86 2.02
CA LEU A 155 6.27 8.11 2.77
C LEU A 155 5.20 7.89 3.83
N MET A 156 5.48 8.23 5.08
CA MET A 156 4.49 8.13 6.14
C MET A 156 4.51 9.34 7.07
N GLY A 157 3.31 9.81 7.42
CA GLY A 157 3.09 10.92 8.34
C GLY A 157 1.80 10.76 9.14
N ALA A 158 1.34 11.86 9.74
CA ALA A 158 0.19 11.88 10.63
C ALA A 158 0.36 10.95 11.86
N GLY A 159 1.56 10.94 12.44
CA GLY A 159 1.98 10.14 13.59
C GLY A 159 3.49 9.99 13.63
N ILE A 160 4.01 9.09 14.47
CA ILE A 160 5.44 8.82 14.62
C ILE A 160 5.73 7.40 14.12
N PRO A 161 6.19 7.23 12.87
CA PRO A 161 6.33 5.92 12.23
C PRO A 161 7.65 5.22 12.58
N ARG A 162 8.01 5.11 13.86
CA ARG A 162 9.31 4.57 14.32
C ARG A 162 9.55 3.10 13.95
N GLU A 163 8.50 2.30 13.93
CA GLU A 163 8.60 0.85 13.71
C GLU A 163 8.58 0.48 12.23
N ILE A 164 8.23 1.42 11.35
CA ILE A 164 8.09 1.17 9.92
C ILE A 164 9.39 0.69 9.27
N PRO A 165 10.57 1.29 9.53
CA PRO A 165 11.81 0.78 8.97
C PRO A 165 12.05 -0.70 9.27
N GLY A 166 11.88 -1.14 10.53
CA GLY A 166 12.00 -2.54 10.92
C GLY A 166 10.94 -3.45 10.28
N ALA A 167 9.71 -2.94 10.12
CA ALA A 167 8.67 -3.68 9.39
C ALA A 167 9.04 -3.87 7.91
N LEU A 168 9.59 -2.84 7.25
CA LEU A 168 10.07 -2.95 5.87
C LEU A 168 11.22 -3.95 5.72
N ASP A 169 12.15 -3.98 6.69
CA ASP A 169 13.25 -4.94 6.71
C ASP A 169 12.74 -6.39 6.81
N ALA A 170 11.78 -6.64 7.72
CA ALA A 170 11.16 -7.96 7.87
C ALA A 170 10.38 -8.38 6.60
N LEU A 171 9.54 -7.49 6.08
CA LEU A 171 8.73 -7.75 4.89
C LEU A 171 9.58 -7.99 3.64
N ALA A 172 10.76 -7.38 3.53
CA ALA A 172 11.66 -7.56 2.41
C ALA A 172 12.19 -8.99 2.28
N VAL A 173 12.27 -9.73 3.39
CA VAL A 173 12.66 -11.14 3.43
C VAL A 173 11.48 -12.07 3.70
N HIS A 174 10.25 -11.59 3.49
CA HIS A 174 8.99 -12.31 3.75
C HIS A 174 8.84 -12.81 5.19
N ALA A 175 9.53 -12.21 6.16
CA ALA A 175 9.38 -12.51 7.57
C ALA A 175 8.13 -11.82 8.15
N PRO A 176 7.55 -12.38 9.22
CA PRO A 176 6.48 -11.73 9.95
C PRO A 176 6.90 -10.35 10.47
N ALA A 177 6.03 -9.35 10.26
CA ALA A 177 6.22 -8.00 10.77
C ALA A 177 5.17 -7.66 11.82
N THR A 178 5.54 -6.81 12.77
CA THR A 178 4.64 -6.33 13.81
C THR A 178 4.70 -4.82 13.93
N LEU A 179 3.58 -4.23 14.33
CA LEU A 179 3.49 -2.81 14.71
C LEU A 179 2.74 -2.73 16.04
N ARG A 180 3.13 -1.77 16.88
CA ARG A 180 2.35 -1.42 18.04
C ARG A 180 0.96 -0.95 17.60
N PHE A 181 -0.05 -1.38 18.31
CA PHE A 181 -1.44 -1.02 18.05
C PHE A 181 -1.97 -0.17 19.20
N ASP A 182 -2.08 1.12 18.96
CA ASP A 182 -2.55 2.07 19.96
C ASP A 182 -4.08 2.11 19.94
N VAL A 183 -4.70 1.77 21.07
CA VAL A 183 -6.16 1.78 21.27
C VAL A 183 -6.49 2.71 22.42
N GLU A 184 -7.44 3.61 22.21
CA GLU A 184 -7.91 4.51 23.25
C GLU A 184 -8.49 3.73 24.45
N GLY A 185 -8.07 4.08 25.65
CA GLY A 185 -8.46 3.39 26.89
C GLY A 185 -7.69 2.10 27.19
N GLN A 186 -6.76 1.67 26.35
CA GLN A 186 -5.90 0.53 26.61
C GLN A 186 -4.86 0.87 27.70
N PRO A 187 -4.70 0.05 28.76
CA PRO A 187 -3.63 0.24 29.74
C PRO A 187 -2.23 0.21 29.08
N SER A 188 -1.35 1.11 29.49
CA SER A 188 -0.02 1.25 28.90
C SER A 188 0.92 0.06 29.17
N ASP A 189 0.66 -0.71 30.22
CA ASP A 189 1.37 -1.93 30.60
C ASP A 189 0.95 -3.17 29.79
N GLN A 190 -0.08 -3.06 28.95
CA GLN A 190 -0.59 -4.14 28.11
C GLN A 190 -0.63 -3.71 26.63
N PRO A 191 0.53 -3.49 25.99
CA PRO A 191 0.58 -3.03 24.61
C PRO A 191 -0.01 -4.10 23.68
N LEU A 192 -0.92 -3.66 22.80
CA LEU A 192 -1.41 -4.50 21.72
C LEU A 192 -0.47 -4.39 20.51
N THR A 193 -0.41 -5.44 19.72
CA THR A 193 0.37 -5.47 18.49
C THR A 193 -0.48 -5.94 17.32
N LEU A 194 -0.29 -5.33 16.18
CA LEU A 194 -0.71 -5.87 14.89
C LEU A 194 0.40 -6.77 14.37
N ARG A 195 0.04 -7.94 13.86
CA ARG A 195 0.98 -8.87 13.23
C ARG A 195 0.49 -9.21 11.83
N PHE A 196 1.40 -9.18 10.90
CA PHE A 196 1.19 -9.64 9.53
C PHE A 196 2.27 -10.65 9.16
N ASP A 197 1.85 -11.75 8.53
CA ASP A 197 2.73 -12.83 8.14
C ASP A 197 2.53 -13.14 6.65
N PRO A 198 3.51 -12.79 5.78
CA PRO A 198 3.43 -13.08 4.35
C PRO A 198 3.18 -14.56 4.04
N SER A 199 3.72 -15.47 4.83
CA SER A 199 3.57 -16.93 4.60
C SER A 199 2.14 -17.41 4.75
N ALA A 200 1.34 -16.76 5.60
CA ALA A 200 -0.09 -17.05 5.76
C ALA A 200 -0.91 -16.79 4.49
N HIS A 201 -0.35 -16.02 3.55
CA HIS A 201 -0.93 -15.75 2.24
C HIS A 201 -0.21 -16.50 1.10
N GLY A 202 0.67 -17.45 1.45
CA GLY A 202 1.46 -18.23 0.50
C GLY A 202 2.48 -17.39 -0.28
N MET A 203 2.95 -16.31 0.31
CA MET A 203 3.95 -15.42 -0.26
C MET A 203 5.26 -15.59 0.52
N SER A 204 6.18 -16.38 -0.02
CA SER A 204 7.46 -16.73 0.61
C SER A 204 8.54 -17.02 -0.43
N GLU A 205 8.45 -16.34 -1.58
CA GLU A 205 9.42 -16.49 -2.68
C GLU A 205 10.72 -15.72 -2.41
N ALA A 206 11.47 -15.44 -3.47
CA ALA A 206 12.73 -14.71 -3.36
C ALA A 206 12.55 -13.33 -2.71
N PRO A 207 13.53 -12.86 -1.90
CA PRO A 207 13.44 -11.55 -1.23
C PRO A 207 13.11 -10.41 -2.21
N ILE A 208 12.29 -9.48 -1.75
CA ILE A 208 11.90 -8.31 -2.52
C ILE A 208 12.71 -7.09 -2.11
N THR A 209 12.83 -6.13 -3.02
CA THR A 209 13.60 -4.91 -2.75
C THR A 209 12.96 -4.10 -1.61
N ARG A 210 13.77 -3.80 -0.61
CA ARG A 210 13.38 -2.92 0.50
C ARG A 210 13.33 -1.46 0.01
N PRO A 211 12.18 -0.76 0.08
CA PRO A 211 12.07 0.63 -0.34
C PRO A 211 12.79 1.58 0.63
N LYS A 212 13.14 2.77 0.15
CA LYS A 212 13.56 3.88 1.02
C LYS A 212 12.35 4.33 1.87
N PHE A 213 12.64 4.80 3.07
CA PHE A 213 11.61 5.32 3.96
C PHE A 213 11.80 6.83 4.20
N PHE A 214 10.74 7.60 3.99
CA PHE A 214 10.69 9.05 4.26
C PHE A 214 9.63 9.34 5.32
N GLY A 215 10.08 9.67 6.53
CA GLY A 215 9.19 10.17 7.58
C GLY A 215 8.77 11.61 7.27
N ILE A 216 7.46 11.85 7.23
CA ILE A 216 6.92 13.21 7.08
C ILE A 216 6.86 13.85 8.46
N VAL A 217 7.58 14.93 8.64
CA VAL A 217 7.73 15.63 9.94
C VAL A 217 7.20 17.05 9.86
N ALA A 218 6.53 17.48 10.92
CA ALA A 218 5.99 18.85 11.06
C ALA A 218 6.82 19.73 12.00
N ALA A 219 7.82 19.16 12.70
CA ALA A 219 8.65 19.87 13.67
C ALA A 219 10.10 19.35 13.66
N HIS A 220 11.05 20.23 13.94
CA HIS A 220 12.48 19.88 14.01
C HIS A 220 12.77 18.82 15.09
N THR A 221 12.06 18.87 16.21
CA THR A 221 12.19 17.89 17.30
C THR A 221 11.83 16.49 16.84
N LEU A 222 10.77 16.35 16.02
CA LEU A 222 10.38 15.07 15.44
C LEU A 222 11.41 14.59 14.41
N ALA A 223 11.95 15.50 13.59
CA ALA A 223 13.03 15.17 12.66
C ALA A 223 14.25 14.61 13.39
N THR A 224 14.70 15.28 14.45
CA THR A 224 15.83 14.82 15.29
C THR A 224 15.56 13.45 15.94
N THR A 225 14.31 13.21 16.35
CA THR A 225 13.90 11.93 16.96
C THR A 225 13.92 10.78 15.97
N LEU A 226 13.52 11.02 14.70
CA LEU A 226 13.47 9.99 13.66
C LEU A 226 14.81 9.75 12.95
N ALA A 227 15.77 10.69 13.09
CA ALA A 227 17.12 10.57 12.51
C ALA A 227 18.09 9.75 13.39
N ARG A 228 17.68 9.34 14.59
CA ARG A 228 18.42 8.47 15.53
C ARG A 228 18.07 7.00 15.35
#